data_78cecc289f6a0981d4694146f51a6642
#
_entry.id   78cecc289f6a0981d4694146f51a6642
#
_cell.length_a   1.000
_cell.length_b   1.000
_cell.length_c   1.000
_cell.angle_alpha   90.00
_cell.angle_beta   90.00
_cell.angle_gamma   90.00
#
_symmetry.space_group_name_H-M   'P 1'
#
loop_
_entity.id
_entity.type
_entity.pdbx_description
1 polymer ?
#
loop_
_entity_poly.entity_id
_entity_poly.type
_entity_poly.pdbx_seq_one_letter_code
_entity_poly.pdbx_strand_id
1 'polypeptide(L)'
;MIRILLSTRLGERRWTQADLARATGIRPNTVGELYHELAERINLEHIDLICEALGCEVSELIVREPNREPKVRSRTGAPIHIKK
;
A
#
# COMPACT_ATOMS: atom_id res chain seq x y z
N MET A 1 -6.75 9.39 -0.82
CA MET A 1 -6.86 7.97 -0.49
C MET A 1 -5.56 7.26 -0.81
N ILE A 2 -5.09 6.45 0.09
CA ILE A 2 -3.88 5.65 -0.15
C ILE A 2 -4.29 4.33 -0.79
N ARG A 3 -3.59 3.97 -1.86
CA ARG A 3 -3.79 2.69 -2.56
C ARG A 3 -2.56 1.84 -2.40
N ILE A 4 -2.77 0.56 -2.14
CA ILE A 4 -1.69 -0.42 -2.08
C ILE A 4 -1.81 -1.30 -3.33
N LEU A 5 -0.83 -1.18 -4.22
CA LEU A 5 -0.87 -1.84 -5.52
C LEU A 5 -0.17 -3.20 -5.51
N LEU A 6 -0.25 -3.90 -4.39
CA LEU A 6 0.44 -5.19 -4.24
C LEU A 6 -0.07 -6.21 -5.25
N SER A 7 -1.38 -6.29 -5.46
CA SER A 7 -1.94 -7.26 -6.41
C SER A 7 -1.41 -7.03 -7.83
N THR A 8 -1.24 -5.77 -8.23
CA THR A 8 -0.69 -5.42 -9.52
C THR A 8 0.77 -5.85 -9.63
N ARG A 9 1.57 -5.55 -8.59
CA ARG A 9 2.99 -5.92 -8.61
C ARG A 9 3.18 -7.44 -8.61
N LEU A 10 2.38 -8.17 -7.83
CA LEU A 10 2.43 -9.63 -7.84
C LEU A 10 1.98 -10.19 -9.19
N GLY A 11 0.92 -9.63 -9.77
CA GLY A 11 0.43 -10.06 -11.07
C GLY A 11 1.47 -9.92 -12.17
N GLU A 12 2.25 -8.84 -12.15
CA GLU A 12 3.33 -8.61 -13.12
C GLU A 12 4.41 -9.69 -13.06
N ARG A 13 4.61 -10.27 -11.88
CA ARG A 13 5.61 -11.32 -11.67
C ARG A 13 5.00 -12.71 -11.68
N ARG A 14 3.69 -12.80 -11.80
CA ARG A 14 2.96 -14.06 -11.71
C ARG A 14 3.21 -14.79 -10.39
N TRP A 15 3.36 -13.99 -9.33
CA TRP A 15 3.51 -14.52 -7.98
C TRP A 15 2.17 -14.57 -7.28
N THR A 16 1.98 -15.59 -6.46
CA THR A 16 0.83 -15.68 -5.57
C THR A 16 1.15 -14.97 -4.24
N GLN A 17 0.13 -14.75 -3.43
CA GLN A 17 0.33 -14.24 -2.07
C GLN A 17 1.22 -15.18 -1.26
N ALA A 18 1.07 -16.49 -1.45
CA ALA A 18 1.89 -17.48 -0.77
C ALA A 18 3.36 -17.37 -1.17
N ASP A 19 3.63 -17.10 -2.44
CA ASP A 19 5.01 -16.90 -2.91
C ASP A 19 5.65 -15.71 -2.19
N LEU A 20 4.92 -14.62 -2.06
CA LEU A 20 5.43 -13.43 -1.37
C LEU A 20 5.66 -13.71 0.11
N ALA A 21 4.72 -14.39 0.75
CA ALA A 21 4.85 -14.74 2.17
C ALA A 21 6.11 -15.57 2.41
N ARG A 22 6.39 -16.55 1.55
CA ARG A 22 7.59 -17.37 1.65
C ARG A 22 8.86 -16.56 1.42
N ALA A 23 8.84 -15.66 0.44
CA ALA A 23 10.04 -14.88 0.10
C ALA A 23 10.39 -13.86 1.16
N THR A 24 9.41 -13.32 1.87
CA THR A 24 9.61 -12.23 2.83
C THR A 24 9.56 -12.68 4.28
N GLY A 25 8.95 -13.82 4.56
CA GLY A 25 8.70 -14.25 5.93
C GLY A 25 7.52 -13.53 6.58
N ILE A 26 6.82 -12.70 5.85
CA ILE A 26 5.61 -12.02 6.35
C ILE A 26 4.49 -13.04 6.46
N ARG A 27 3.68 -12.94 7.52
CA ARG A 27 2.55 -13.85 7.72
C ARG A 27 1.55 -13.77 6.56
N PRO A 28 1.00 -14.91 6.12
CA PRO A 28 0.03 -14.90 5.02
C PRO A 28 -1.17 -13.99 5.24
N ASN A 29 -1.67 -13.89 6.48
CA ASN A 29 -2.78 -12.99 6.80
C ASN A 29 -2.42 -11.53 6.53
N THR A 30 -1.19 -11.13 6.88
CA THR A 30 -0.72 -9.77 6.65
C THR A 30 -0.58 -9.50 5.16
N VAL A 31 -0.04 -10.45 4.41
CA VAL A 31 0.05 -10.34 2.95
C VAL A 31 -1.35 -10.20 2.34
N GLY A 32 -2.30 -10.98 2.81
CA GLY A 32 -3.68 -10.90 2.34
C GLY A 32 -4.33 -9.56 2.60
N GLU A 33 -4.11 -8.99 3.79
CA GLU A 33 -4.63 -7.66 4.12
C GLU A 33 -4.07 -6.58 3.20
N LEU A 34 -2.78 -6.67 2.89
CA LEU A 34 -2.15 -5.72 1.96
C LEU A 34 -2.64 -5.95 0.53
N TYR A 35 -2.79 -7.20 0.13
CA TYR A 35 -3.24 -7.56 -1.21
C TYR A 35 -4.66 -7.04 -1.49
N HIS A 36 -5.55 -7.18 -0.51
CA HIS A 36 -6.94 -6.74 -0.63
C HIS A 36 -7.18 -5.31 -0.17
N GLU A 37 -6.12 -4.57 0.16
CA GLU A 37 -6.18 -3.18 0.61
C GLU A 37 -7.07 -3.01 1.86
N LEU A 38 -7.00 -3.97 2.78
CA LEU A 38 -7.77 -3.94 4.03
C LEU A 38 -6.94 -3.39 5.20
N ALA A 39 -5.63 -3.26 5.03
CA ALA A 39 -4.76 -2.81 6.10
C ALA A 39 -4.96 -1.32 6.38
N GLU A 40 -5.20 -0.99 7.64
CA GLU A 40 -5.26 0.40 8.10
C GLU A 40 -3.89 0.88 8.57
N ARG A 41 -3.04 -0.05 8.97
CA ARG A 41 -1.68 0.21 9.45
C ARG A 41 -0.73 -0.72 8.74
N ILE A 42 0.47 -0.23 8.51
CA ILE A 42 1.51 -1.03 7.86
C ILE A 42 2.78 -0.99 8.69
N ASN A 43 3.52 -2.08 8.62
CA ASN A 43 4.85 -2.17 9.20
C ASN A 43 5.84 -1.75 8.11
N LEU A 44 6.67 -0.75 8.41
CA LEU A 44 7.63 -0.25 7.44
C LEU A 44 8.63 -1.30 7.00
N GLU A 45 9.01 -2.20 7.91
CA GLU A 45 9.88 -3.33 7.57
C GLU A 45 9.23 -4.25 6.54
N HIS A 46 7.92 -4.47 6.66
CA HIS A 46 7.19 -5.26 5.68
C HIS A 46 7.25 -4.61 4.29
N ILE A 47 7.11 -3.30 4.23
CA ILE A 47 7.17 -2.57 2.96
C ILE A 47 8.56 -2.70 2.34
N ASP A 48 9.60 -2.59 3.15
CA ASP A 48 10.97 -2.77 2.68
C ASP A 48 11.20 -4.18 2.11
N LEU A 49 10.76 -5.19 2.84
CA LEU A 49 10.89 -6.59 2.42
C LEU A 49 10.14 -6.86 1.10
N ILE A 50 8.94 -6.32 0.97
CA ILE A 50 8.14 -6.49 -0.24
C ILE A 50 8.82 -5.83 -1.43
N CYS A 51 9.29 -4.59 -1.25
CA CYS A 51 9.98 -3.87 -2.32
C CYS A 51 11.25 -4.60 -2.76
N GLU A 52 12.00 -5.12 -1.80
CA GLU A 52 13.21 -5.90 -2.12
C GLU A 52 12.86 -7.19 -2.87
N ALA A 53 11.87 -7.93 -2.39
CA ALA A 53 11.46 -9.19 -3.01
C ALA A 53 10.93 -8.99 -4.43
N LEU A 54 10.20 -7.92 -4.66
CA LEU A 54 9.62 -7.63 -5.96
C LEU A 54 10.49 -6.74 -6.86
N GLY A 55 11.58 -6.21 -6.31
CA GLY A 55 12.47 -5.33 -7.06
C GLY A 55 11.79 -4.04 -7.49
N CYS A 56 10.93 -3.49 -6.65
CA CYS A 56 10.21 -2.26 -6.97
C CYS A 56 10.48 -1.19 -5.91
N GLU A 57 10.13 0.03 -6.25
CA GLU A 57 10.22 1.17 -5.33
C GLU A 57 8.94 1.32 -4.53
N VAL A 58 9.02 1.99 -3.40
CA VAL A 58 7.84 2.28 -2.57
C VAL A 58 6.78 3.01 -3.39
N SER A 59 7.19 3.93 -4.25
CA SER A 59 6.28 4.69 -5.11
C SER A 59 5.51 3.82 -6.12
N GLU A 60 6.01 2.64 -6.41
CA GLU A 60 5.33 1.69 -7.28
C GLU A 60 4.37 0.78 -6.51
N LEU A 61 4.57 0.68 -5.21
CA LEU A 61 3.75 -0.18 -4.35
C LEU A 61 2.62 0.57 -3.67
N ILE A 62 2.92 1.76 -3.15
CA ILE A 62 1.95 2.59 -2.41
C ILE A 62 1.83 3.92 -3.11
N VAL A 63 0.60 4.29 -3.46
CA VAL A 63 0.32 5.54 -4.14
C VAL A 63 -0.83 6.27 -3.45
N ARG A 64 -0.93 7.56 -3.72
CA ARG A 64 -2.04 8.36 -3.24
C ARG A 64 -2.89 8.80 -4.42
N GLU A 65 -4.19 8.57 -4.30
CA GLU A 65 -5.17 9.10 -5.24
C GLU A 65 -5.92 10.25 -4.57
N PRO A 66 -6.34 11.27 -5.33
CA PRO A 66 -7.11 12.36 -4.76
C PRO A 66 -8.40 11.84 -4.11
N ASN A 67 -8.74 12.41 -2.96
CA ASN A 67 -10.00 12.09 -2.30
C ASN A 67 -11.15 12.80 -3.04
N ARG A 68 -12.30 12.15 -3.08
CA ARG A 68 -13.50 12.72 -3.67
C ARG A 68 -13.87 14.01 -2.96
N GLU A 69 -13.77 13.99 -1.62
CA GLU A 69 -13.99 15.15 -0.78
C GLU A 69 -12.76 15.36 0.09
N PRO A 70 -12.35 16.60 0.31
CA PRO A 70 -11.20 16.87 1.18
C PRO A 70 -11.44 16.32 2.58
N LYS A 71 -10.45 15.59 3.12
CA LYS A 71 -10.50 15.10 4.50
C LYS A 71 -10.00 16.13 5.49
N VAL A 72 -9.14 17.05 5.03
CA VAL A 72 -8.56 18.08 5.87
C VAL A 72 -9.49 19.28 5.87
N ARG A 73 -9.81 19.81 7.06
CA ARG A 73 -10.72 20.93 7.23
C ARG A 73 -9.99 22.08 7.92
N SER A 74 -10.40 23.30 7.56
CA SER A 74 -9.95 24.49 8.25
C SER A 74 -10.60 24.58 9.64
N ARG A 75 -10.19 25.58 10.44
CA ARG A 75 -10.77 25.82 11.77
C ARG A 75 -12.27 26.08 11.71
N THR A 76 -12.76 26.63 10.62
CA THR A 76 -14.19 26.90 10.42
C THR A 76 -14.96 25.68 9.92
N GLY A 77 -14.27 24.55 9.71
CA GLY A 77 -14.88 23.35 9.17
C GLY A 77 -14.94 23.33 7.64
N ALA A 78 -14.51 24.39 6.97
CA ALA A 78 -14.48 24.41 5.51
C ALA A 78 -13.32 23.56 4.98
N PRO A 79 -13.50 22.89 3.81
CA PRO A 79 -12.42 22.15 3.20
C PRO A 79 -11.26 23.06 2.83
N ILE A 80 -10.03 22.57 2.98
CA ILE A 80 -8.85 23.28 2.56
C ILE A 80 -8.10 22.45 1.53
N HIS A 81 -7.38 23.15 0.64
CA HIS A 81 -6.51 22.50 -0.33
C HIS A 81 -5.08 22.50 0.19
N ILE A 82 -4.45 21.35 0.17
CA ILE A 82 -3.05 21.22 0.57
C ILE A 82 -2.22 21.29 -0.69
N LYS A 83 -1.37 22.30 -0.75
CA LYS A 83 -0.41 22.45 -1.85
C LYS A 83 0.87 21.73 -1.51
N LYS A 84 1.42 21.07 -2.49
CA LYS A 84 2.72 20.42 -2.36
C LYS A 84 3.82 21.37 -2.82
#